data_dadc366b4a2407b890b28d1805380940
#
_entry.id   dadc366b4a2407b890b28d1805380940
#
_cell.length_a   1.000
_cell.length_b   1.000
_cell.length_c   1.000
_cell.angle_alpha   90.00
_cell.angle_beta   90.00
_cell.angle_gamma   90.00
#
_symmetry.space_group_name_H-M   'P 1'
#
loop_
_entity.id
_entity.type
_entity.pdbx_description
1 polymer ?
#
loop_
_entity_poly.entity_id
_entity_poly.type
_entity_poly.pdbx_seq_one_letter_code
_entity_poly.pdbx_strand_id
1 'polypeptide(L)'
;MHPFRLPRRAAILGSGAALLAAPSLRAQGRFPDRPIRLLVPWAAGGTTDIQMRALAEAASRRLGQPVVVENRAGAGGVLAAQQLLNERPDGHVLAQLPISVFRHPQMAQRALFNPLEDFTYVIHVSGYLFGVVVRADAPWRTFAEFLDHAKANPGRLNYGTPGVGTSLHITMEQIAQMRGVEWVHVPFRGVAENMQALLGGQIEATADSSGWAELVQAGRLRLLVVWSAERAKRFPDVPTLRESGIDLVSASPYGLGGPKGMNPEHVRVLHDAFREAIFDPSHVAILDRFDMAPWHMPPAEYTAFARKQYAEEGEMIRRLGLRL
;
A
#
# COMPACT_ATOMS: atom_id res chain seq x y z
N MET A 1 38.14 72.16 63.03
CA MET A 1 36.96 71.27 63.04
C MET A 1 36.22 71.47 61.72
N HIS A 2 36.47 70.59 60.74
CA HIS A 2 35.80 70.64 59.46
C HIS A 2 34.83 69.45 59.34
N PRO A 3 33.57 69.61 58.90
CA PRO A 3 32.67 68.50 58.74
C PRO A 3 32.84 67.95 57.27
N PHE A 4 33.07 66.64 57.24
CA PHE A 4 33.11 65.86 55.94
C PHE A 4 31.75 65.86 55.29
N ARG A 5 31.69 66.26 54.02
CA ARG A 5 30.52 66.11 53.16
C ARG A 5 30.67 64.86 52.31
N LEU A 6 29.81 63.88 52.45
CA LEU A 6 29.70 62.71 51.58
C LEU A 6 28.99 63.09 50.27
N PRO A 7 29.42 62.63 49.08
CA PRO A 7 28.78 62.95 47.83
C PRO A 7 27.57 62.03 47.57
N ARG A 8 26.44 62.65 47.22
CA ARG A 8 25.19 62.04 46.82
C ARG A 8 25.24 61.56 45.35
N ARG A 9 26.07 60.54 45.01
CA ARG A 9 26.09 59.96 43.64
C ARG A 9 26.36 58.48 43.62
N ALA A 10 25.58 57.67 44.35
CA ALA A 10 25.74 56.21 44.33
C ALA A 10 24.38 55.48 44.65
N ALA A 11 23.32 55.80 43.89
CA ALA A 11 22.04 55.13 44.09
C ALA A 11 21.20 55.09 42.81
N ILE A 12 21.77 54.89 41.62
CA ILE A 12 21.02 54.64 40.39
C ILE A 12 21.85 53.68 39.48
N LEU A 13 22.04 52.42 39.89
CA LEU A 13 22.57 51.35 39.03
C LEU A 13 22.17 49.95 39.63
N GLY A 14 20.88 49.77 39.88
CA GLY A 14 20.40 48.50 40.48
C GLY A 14 19.07 47.98 39.93
N SER A 15 18.54 48.51 38.85
CA SER A 15 17.17 48.14 38.40
C SER A 15 17.11 47.75 36.90
N GLY A 16 18.15 47.22 36.30
CA GLY A 16 18.20 46.95 34.85
C GLY A 16 18.39 45.48 34.41
N ALA A 17 18.47 44.52 35.36
CA ALA A 17 18.93 43.16 35.00
C ALA A 17 17.91 42.03 35.23
N ALA A 18 16.61 42.32 35.47
CA ALA A 18 15.61 41.29 35.81
C ALA A 18 14.57 41.04 34.72
N LEU A 19 14.78 41.48 33.46
CA LEU A 19 13.76 41.38 32.38
C LEU A 19 14.14 40.50 31.20
N LEU A 20 15.15 39.61 31.29
CA LEU A 20 15.57 38.76 30.15
C LEU A 20 15.48 37.26 30.39
N ALA A 21 14.73 36.79 31.38
CA ALA A 21 14.41 35.37 31.54
C ALA A 21 12.90 35.12 31.30
N ALA A 22 12.35 35.63 30.19
CA ALA A 22 11.12 35.05 29.69
C ALA A 22 11.49 33.63 29.17
N PRO A 23 10.92 32.54 29.75
CA PRO A 23 11.07 31.25 29.12
C PRO A 23 10.49 31.41 27.72
N SER A 24 11.33 31.22 26.68
CA SER A 24 10.84 31.06 25.33
C SER A 24 9.85 29.90 25.38
N LEU A 25 8.55 30.20 25.42
CA LEU A 25 7.51 29.29 25.03
C LEU A 25 7.92 28.83 23.61
N ARG A 26 8.66 27.75 23.52
CA ARG A 26 8.72 27.00 22.29
C ARG A 26 7.28 26.71 21.95
N ALA A 27 6.71 27.48 21.05
CA ALA A 27 5.49 27.10 20.38
C ALA A 27 5.79 25.69 19.89
N GLN A 28 5.17 24.67 20.54
CA GLN A 28 5.20 23.31 20.03
C GLN A 28 4.65 23.44 18.64
N GLY A 29 5.54 23.39 17.63
CA GLY A 29 5.21 23.64 16.24
C GLY A 29 4.04 22.72 15.89
N ARG A 30 3.01 23.31 15.30
CA ARG A 30 1.81 22.57 14.89
C ARG A 30 2.24 21.44 13.95
N PHE A 31 2.06 20.20 14.36
CA PHE A 31 2.32 19.03 13.49
C PHE A 31 1.22 18.95 12.40
N PRO A 32 1.61 18.67 11.14
CA PRO A 32 2.96 18.61 10.61
C PRO A 32 3.55 20.01 10.35
N ASP A 33 4.86 20.20 10.59
CA ASP A 33 5.61 21.43 10.40
C ASP A 33 6.42 21.49 9.09
N ARG A 34 6.46 20.36 8.36
CA ARG A 34 7.15 20.19 7.08
C ARG A 34 6.47 19.11 6.23
N PRO A 35 6.85 18.96 4.94
CA PRO A 35 6.29 17.94 4.06
C PRO A 35 6.37 16.52 4.64
N ILE A 36 5.34 15.72 4.37
CA ILE A 36 5.26 14.29 4.72
C ILE A 36 5.65 13.48 3.49
N ARG A 37 6.56 12.52 3.65
CA ARG A 37 6.93 11.56 2.62
C ARG A 37 6.01 10.35 2.71
N LEU A 38 5.37 9.98 1.60
CA LEU A 38 4.55 8.79 1.48
C LEU A 38 5.25 7.78 0.57
N LEU A 39 5.83 6.75 1.17
CA LEU A 39 6.52 5.68 0.45
C LEU A 39 5.48 4.74 -0.17
N VAL A 40 5.55 4.59 -1.49
CA VAL A 40 4.65 3.72 -2.27
C VAL A 40 5.45 2.51 -2.78
N PRO A 41 5.05 1.27 -2.44
CA PRO A 41 5.86 0.07 -2.67
C PRO A 41 5.86 -0.44 -4.11
N TRP A 42 5.28 0.29 -5.05
CA TRP A 42 5.14 -0.10 -6.46
C TRP A 42 5.71 0.95 -7.40
N ALA A 43 6.01 0.53 -8.63
CA ALA A 43 6.51 1.42 -9.68
C ALA A 43 5.50 2.53 -10.02
N ALA A 44 6.01 3.68 -10.44
CA ALA A 44 5.20 4.81 -10.86
C ALA A 44 4.31 4.47 -12.07
N GLY A 45 3.15 5.11 -12.17
CA GLY A 45 2.19 4.96 -13.27
C GLY A 45 1.26 3.74 -13.14
N GLY A 46 1.43 2.88 -12.14
CA GLY A 46 0.50 1.80 -11.84
C GLY A 46 -0.72 2.25 -11.02
N THR A 47 -1.71 1.35 -10.87
CA THR A 47 -2.96 1.60 -10.12
C THR A 47 -2.70 2.21 -8.75
N THR A 48 -1.76 1.66 -8.00
CA THR A 48 -1.43 2.13 -6.65
C THR A 48 -0.81 3.53 -6.67
N ASP A 49 0.11 3.80 -7.58
CA ASP A 49 0.78 5.10 -7.66
C ASP A 49 -0.24 6.21 -7.97
N ILE A 50 -1.11 5.99 -8.95
CA ILE A 50 -2.15 6.93 -9.34
C ILE A 50 -3.10 7.20 -8.16
N GLN A 51 -3.54 6.15 -7.48
CA GLN A 51 -4.44 6.23 -6.33
C GLN A 51 -3.78 6.93 -5.14
N MET A 52 -2.51 6.58 -4.80
CA MET A 52 -1.79 7.19 -3.68
C MET A 52 -1.48 8.67 -3.94
N ARG A 53 -1.26 9.10 -5.18
CA ARG A 53 -1.09 10.53 -5.51
C ARG A 53 -2.38 11.30 -5.31
N ALA A 54 -3.53 10.77 -5.71
CA ALA A 54 -4.83 11.39 -5.46
C ALA A 54 -5.13 11.49 -3.95
N LEU A 55 -4.85 10.42 -3.19
CA LEU A 55 -4.98 10.41 -1.74
C LEU A 55 -4.05 11.43 -1.07
N ALA A 56 -2.79 11.49 -1.50
CA ALA A 56 -1.78 12.41 -0.97
C ALA A 56 -2.16 13.88 -1.24
N GLU A 57 -2.67 14.18 -2.42
CA GLU A 57 -3.15 15.53 -2.77
C GLU A 57 -4.33 15.94 -1.87
N ALA A 58 -5.33 15.06 -1.69
CA ALA A 58 -6.47 15.32 -0.82
C ALA A 58 -6.04 15.51 0.64
N ALA A 59 -5.12 14.66 1.15
CA ALA A 59 -4.58 14.76 2.51
C ALA A 59 -3.75 16.04 2.70
N SER A 60 -2.99 16.47 1.69
CA SER A 60 -2.20 17.71 1.75
C SER A 60 -3.05 18.94 2.04
N ARG A 61 -4.24 19.02 1.42
CA ARG A 61 -5.19 20.11 1.67
C ARG A 61 -5.66 20.17 3.14
N ARG A 62 -5.79 19.02 3.80
CA ARG A 62 -6.21 18.91 5.20
C ARG A 62 -5.08 19.17 6.18
N LEU A 63 -3.90 18.70 5.87
CA LEU A 63 -2.70 18.81 6.73
C LEU A 63 -2.07 20.21 6.66
N GLY A 64 -2.32 20.97 5.59
CA GLY A 64 -1.64 22.24 5.33
C GLY A 64 -0.15 22.10 5.00
N GLN A 65 0.30 20.86 4.75
CA GLN A 65 1.65 20.51 4.34
C GLN A 65 1.59 19.52 3.18
N PRO A 66 2.52 19.57 2.22
CA PRO A 66 2.56 18.62 1.12
C PRO A 66 2.76 17.18 1.61
N VAL A 67 1.99 16.24 1.04
CA VAL A 67 2.27 14.80 1.12
C VAL A 67 2.90 14.38 -0.19
N VAL A 68 4.19 14.05 -0.15
CA VAL A 68 5.01 13.76 -1.34
C VAL A 68 5.15 12.26 -1.53
N VAL A 69 4.65 11.75 -2.66
CA VAL A 69 4.73 10.33 -3.02
C VAL A 69 6.12 9.98 -3.53
N GLU A 70 6.74 8.98 -2.92
CA GLU A 70 8.02 8.39 -3.32
C GLU A 70 7.86 6.89 -3.61
N ASN A 71 8.12 6.49 -4.84
CA ASN A 71 8.01 5.08 -5.23
C ASN A 71 9.25 4.28 -4.77
N ARG A 72 9.02 3.15 -4.05
CA ARG A 72 10.02 2.21 -3.54
C ARG A 72 9.66 0.79 -3.93
N ALA A 73 9.66 0.54 -5.25
CA ALA A 73 9.23 -0.71 -5.83
C ALA A 73 10.24 -1.85 -5.63
N GLY A 74 9.75 -3.07 -5.46
CA GLY A 74 10.54 -4.29 -5.42
C GLY A 74 10.21 -5.22 -4.25
N ALA A 75 10.75 -6.43 -4.29
CA ALA A 75 10.56 -7.49 -3.30
C ALA A 75 9.07 -7.72 -2.92
N GLY A 76 8.18 -7.79 -3.92
CA GLY A 76 6.74 -7.98 -3.67
C GLY A 76 6.08 -6.85 -2.88
N GLY A 77 6.66 -5.64 -2.89
CA GLY A 77 6.11 -4.45 -2.22
C GLY A 77 6.58 -4.24 -0.78
N VAL A 78 7.60 -4.96 -0.29
CA VAL A 78 8.04 -4.81 1.11
C VAL A 78 9.18 -3.81 1.31
N LEU A 79 9.82 -3.30 0.24
CA LEU A 79 10.94 -2.36 0.38
C LEU A 79 10.53 -1.03 1.04
N ALA A 80 9.33 -0.54 0.79
CA ALA A 80 8.81 0.66 1.44
C ALA A 80 8.65 0.45 2.96
N ALA A 81 8.11 -0.71 3.37
CA ALA A 81 8.00 -1.08 4.78
C ALA A 81 9.37 -1.25 5.44
N GLN A 82 10.32 -1.90 4.76
CA GLN A 82 11.68 -2.05 5.27
C GLN A 82 12.38 -0.68 5.48
N GLN A 83 12.13 0.29 4.61
CA GLN A 83 12.71 1.63 4.76
C GLN A 83 12.22 2.31 6.05
N LEU A 84 10.98 2.08 6.49
CA LEU A 84 10.45 2.65 7.74
C LEU A 84 11.29 2.31 8.97
N LEU A 85 11.98 1.16 8.98
CA LEU A 85 12.82 0.75 10.12
C LEU A 85 13.94 1.76 10.44
N ASN A 86 14.35 2.54 9.46
CA ASN A 86 15.43 3.51 9.57
C ASN A 86 14.95 4.96 9.66
N GLU A 87 13.62 5.18 9.63
CA GLU A 87 13.03 6.52 9.68
C GLU A 87 12.67 6.92 11.13
N ARG A 88 12.60 8.22 11.39
CA ARG A 88 12.19 8.72 12.70
C ARG A 88 10.70 8.56 12.92
N PRO A 89 10.23 8.19 14.13
CA PRO A 89 8.81 8.03 14.44
C PRO A 89 8.10 9.37 14.70
N ASP A 90 8.45 10.40 13.94
CA ASP A 90 7.94 11.76 14.13
C ASP A 90 6.70 12.08 13.26
N GLY A 91 6.25 11.14 12.44
CA GLY A 91 5.05 11.27 11.61
C GLY A 91 5.28 11.86 10.22
N HIS A 92 6.52 12.23 9.85
CA HIS A 92 6.82 12.81 8.55
C HIS A 92 7.22 11.79 7.48
N VAL A 93 7.26 10.51 7.83
CA VAL A 93 7.42 9.42 6.86
C VAL A 93 6.38 8.36 7.12
N LEU A 94 5.58 8.07 6.10
CA LEU A 94 4.60 6.99 6.08
C LEU A 94 4.90 6.07 4.90
N ALA A 95 4.43 4.84 4.98
CA ALA A 95 4.43 3.92 3.85
C ALA A 95 3.06 3.31 3.65
N GLN A 96 2.69 3.05 2.41
CA GLN A 96 1.64 2.09 2.12
C GLN A 96 2.15 0.70 2.50
N LEU A 97 1.36 -0.01 3.30
CA LEU A 97 1.63 -1.36 3.79
C LEU A 97 0.69 -2.35 3.07
N PRO A 98 1.13 -2.99 1.99
CA PRO A 98 0.36 -4.03 1.31
C PRO A 98 0.34 -5.32 2.12
N ILE A 99 -0.57 -6.24 1.82
CA ILE A 99 -0.72 -7.53 2.51
C ILE A 99 0.57 -8.37 2.49
N SER A 100 1.43 -8.20 1.50
CA SER A 100 2.75 -8.88 1.42
C SER A 100 3.66 -8.58 2.61
N VAL A 101 3.45 -7.46 3.31
CA VAL A 101 4.17 -7.13 4.56
C VAL A 101 3.92 -8.20 5.64
N PHE A 102 2.75 -8.83 5.66
CA PHE A 102 2.42 -9.91 6.60
C PHE A 102 2.92 -11.28 6.13
N ARG A 103 3.15 -11.46 4.83
CA ARG A 103 3.58 -12.73 4.21
C ARG A 103 5.09 -12.88 4.16
N HIS A 104 5.78 -11.84 3.73
CA HIS A 104 7.23 -11.87 3.50
C HIS A 104 8.05 -12.39 4.69
N PRO A 105 7.83 -11.95 5.95
CA PRO A 105 8.55 -12.49 7.10
C PRO A 105 8.34 -13.99 7.33
N GLN A 106 7.24 -14.55 6.84
CA GLN A 106 6.88 -15.96 7.00
C GLN A 106 7.42 -16.85 5.88
N MET A 107 7.76 -16.24 4.73
CA MET A 107 8.37 -16.91 3.58
C MET A 107 9.89 -16.88 3.63
N ALA A 108 10.47 -15.85 4.23
CA ALA A 108 11.90 -15.59 4.25
C ALA A 108 12.63 -16.48 5.26
N GLN A 109 13.82 -16.97 4.91
CA GLN A 109 14.70 -17.68 5.87
C GLN A 109 15.07 -16.80 7.06
N ARG A 110 15.24 -15.49 6.83
CA ARG A 110 15.46 -14.48 7.85
C ARG A 110 14.52 -13.30 7.61
N ALA A 111 13.60 -13.08 8.55
CA ALA A 111 12.69 -11.96 8.49
C ALA A 111 13.43 -10.62 8.55
N LEU A 112 13.10 -9.70 7.64
CA LEU A 112 13.68 -8.35 7.58
C LEU A 112 13.05 -7.41 8.62
N PHE A 113 11.84 -7.70 9.05
CA PHE A 113 11.06 -6.95 10.04
C PHE A 113 9.97 -7.83 10.64
N ASN A 114 9.45 -7.42 11.80
CA ASN A 114 8.24 -7.99 12.41
C ASN A 114 7.06 -7.02 12.21
N PRO A 115 6.06 -7.33 11.37
CA PRO A 115 4.96 -6.40 11.11
C PRO A 115 4.13 -6.07 12.36
N LEU A 116 4.14 -6.92 13.39
CA LEU A 116 3.40 -6.69 14.63
C LEU A 116 4.09 -5.76 15.62
N GLU A 117 5.41 -5.54 15.45
CA GLU A 117 6.23 -4.80 16.42
C GLU A 117 6.92 -3.57 15.83
N ASP A 118 7.22 -3.58 14.52
CA ASP A 118 8.10 -2.59 13.92
C ASP A 118 7.37 -1.41 13.28
N PHE A 119 6.02 -1.45 13.22
CA PHE A 119 5.22 -0.41 12.61
C PHE A 119 4.16 0.16 13.55
N THR A 120 3.85 1.44 13.34
CA THR A 120 2.67 2.11 13.88
C THR A 120 1.62 2.17 12.77
N TYR A 121 0.49 1.50 12.93
CA TYR A 121 -0.62 1.49 11.98
C TYR A 121 -1.44 2.76 12.12
N VAL A 122 -1.58 3.54 11.03
CA VAL A 122 -2.24 4.85 11.04
C VAL A 122 -3.67 4.77 10.55
N ILE A 123 -3.90 4.16 9.39
CA ILE A 123 -5.22 4.08 8.78
C ILE A 123 -5.24 2.98 7.71
N HIS A 124 -6.32 2.20 7.66
CA HIS A 124 -6.61 1.34 6.53
C HIS A 124 -7.36 2.13 5.45
N VAL A 125 -7.03 1.90 4.18
CA VAL A 125 -7.44 2.76 3.07
C VAL A 125 -8.39 2.10 2.10
N SER A 126 -8.00 0.93 1.56
CA SER A 126 -8.74 0.26 0.48
C SER A 126 -8.25 -1.19 0.28
N GLY A 127 -8.79 -1.85 -0.76
CA GLY A 127 -8.31 -3.11 -1.31
C GLY A 127 -8.36 -3.05 -2.84
N TYR A 128 -7.78 -4.03 -3.51
CA TYR A 128 -7.70 -4.06 -4.97
C TYR A 128 -8.75 -4.99 -5.58
N LEU A 129 -9.24 -4.64 -6.76
CA LEU A 129 -9.85 -5.58 -7.68
C LEU A 129 -8.74 -6.28 -8.47
N PHE A 130 -8.74 -7.60 -8.47
CA PHE A 130 -7.81 -8.44 -9.20
C PHE A 130 -8.50 -9.24 -10.29
N GLY A 131 -7.74 -9.63 -11.31
CA GLY A 131 -8.22 -10.50 -12.36
C GLY A 131 -7.08 -11.11 -13.16
N VAL A 132 -7.43 -12.09 -13.99
CA VAL A 132 -6.53 -12.67 -14.99
C VAL A 132 -6.89 -12.10 -16.33
N VAL A 133 -5.92 -11.49 -17.00
CA VAL A 133 -6.06 -10.93 -18.35
C VAL A 133 -5.06 -11.56 -19.31
N VAL A 134 -5.51 -11.68 -20.55
CA VAL A 134 -4.72 -12.14 -21.71
C VAL A 134 -4.82 -11.12 -22.83
N ARG A 135 -3.98 -11.21 -23.85
CA ARG A 135 -4.15 -10.40 -25.05
C ARG A 135 -5.49 -10.74 -25.73
N ALA A 136 -6.08 -9.78 -26.40
CA ALA A 136 -7.36 -9.96 -27.09
C ALA A 136 -7.31 -11.02 -28.18
N ASP A 137 -6.14 -11.22 -28.81
CA ASP A 137 -5.87 -12.23 -29.84
C ASP A 137 -5.47 -13.61 -29.29
N ALA A 138 -5.38 -13.76 -27.96
CA ALA A 138 -5.10 -15.04 -27.32
C ALA A 138 -6.21 -16.07 -27.64
N PRO A 139 -5.86 -17.36 -27.76
CA PRO A 139 -6.83 -18.39 -28.14
C PRO A 139 -7.94 -18.60 -27.12
N TRP A 140 -7.69 -18.27 -25.86
CA TRP A 140 -8.62 -18.48 -24.76
C TRP A 140 -9.65 -17.33 -24.66
N ARG A 141 -10.92 -17.66 -24.69
CA ARG A 141 -12.01 -16.72 -24.54
C ARG A 141 -12.61 -16.72 -23.14
N THR A 142 -12.44 -17.82 -22.41
CA THR A 142 -12.93 -18.02 -21.06
C THR A 142 -11.82 -18.46 -20.12
N PHE A 143 -12.04 -18.29 -18.82
CA PHE A 143 -11.10 -18.80 -17.82
C PHE A 143 -11.01 -20.33 -17.80
N ALA A 144 -12.11 -21.02 -18.13
CA ALA A 144 -12.13 -22.47 -18.27
C ALA A 144 -11.19 -22.94 -19.39
N GLU A 145 -11.30 -22.37 -20.60
CA GLU A 145 -10.39 -22.68 -21.73
C GLU A 145 -8.92 -22.41 -21.37
N PHE A 146 -8.63 -21.35 -20.62
CA PHE A 146 -7.30 -21.03 -20.16
C PHE A 146 -6.75 -22.11 -19.20
N LEU A 147 -7.56 -22.57 -18.24
CA LEU A 147 -7.21 -23.65 -17.30
C LEU A 147 -7.03 -25.00 -18.02
N ASP A 148 -7.93 -25.33 -18.95
CA ASP A 148 -7.85 -26.57 -19.74
C ASP A 148 -6.58 -26.61 -20.57
N HIS A 149 -6.21 -25.47 -21.18
CA HIS A 149 -4.94 -25.35 -21.91
C HIS A 149 -3.74 -25.53 -20.99
N ALA A 150 -3.72 -24.88 -19.81
CA ALA A 150 -2.63 -25.02 -18.85
C ALA A 150 -2.50 -26.47 -18.37
N LYS A 151 -3.61 -27.17 -18.14
CA LYS A 151 -3.64 -28.58 -17.75
C LYS A 151 -3.11 -29.52 -18.84
N ALA A 152 -3.45 -29.23 -20.10
CA ALA A 152 -2.98 -30.02 -21.25
C ALA A 152 -1.49 -29.76 -21.59
N ASN A 153 -0.93 -28.64 -21.11
CA ASN A 153 0.44 -28.20 -21.42
C ASN A 153 1.20 -27.82 -20.14
N PRO A 154 1.50 -28.76 -19.22
CA PRO A 154 2.12 -28.47 -17.95
C PRO A 154 3.48 -27.78 -18.12
N GLY A 155 3.69 -26.69 -17.36
CA GLY A 155 4.92 -25.90 -17.37
C GLY A 155 5.19 -25.09 -18.66
N ARG A 156 4.23 -25.01 -19.59
CA ARG A 156 4.40 -24.25 -20.85
C ARG A 156 3.83 -22.86 -20.79
N LEU A 157 2.72 -22.67 -20.05
CA LEU A 157 2.08 -21.38 -19.92
C LEU A 157 2.81 -20.53 -18.88
N ASN A 158 3.19 -19.32 -19.25
CA ASN A 158 3.76 -18.37 -18.30
C ASN A 158 2.77 -17.23 -17.97
N TYR A 159 2.83 -16.75 -16.73
CA TYR A 159 2.01 -15.64 -16.28
C TYR A 159 2.82 -14.64 -15.47
N GLY A 160 2.51 -13.36 -15.63
CA GLY A 160 3.15 -12.28 -14.91
C GLY A 160 2.38 -11.84 -13.67
N THR A 161 3.09 -11.35 -12.68
CA THR A 161 2.54 -10.61 -11.53
C THR A 161 3.48 -9.48 -11.09
N PRO A 162 3.04 -8.52 -10.26
CA PRO A 162 3.91 -7.50 -9.66
C PRO A 162 4.93 -8.02 -8.63
N GLY A 163 5.13 -9.33 -8.52
CA GLY A 163 6.21 -9.91 -7.71
C GLY A 163 5.82 -11.11 -6.86
N VAL A 164 6.84 -11.79 -6.37
CA VAL A 164 6.70 -12.98 -5.50
C VAL A 164 6.07 -12.59 -4.16
N GLY A 165 5.20 -13.43 -3.60
CA GLY A 165 4.51 -13.21 -2.32
C GLY A 165 3.37 -12.19 -2.36
N THR A 166 3.11 -11.57 -3.52
CA THR A 166 1.91 -10.73 -3.71
C THR A 166 0.64 -11.58 -3.68
N SER A 167 -0.51 -10.96 -3.43
CA SER A 167 -1.80 -11.67 -3.52
C SER A 167 -2.00 -12.31 -4.88
N LEU A 168 -1.51 -11.67 -5.91
CA LEU A 168 -1.60 -12.13 -7.30
C LEU A 168 -0.84 -13.43 -7.51
N HIS A 169 0.40 -13.50 -7.04
CA HIS A 169 1.19 -14.74 -7.06
C HIS A 169 0.53 -15.85 -6.22
N ILE A 170 0.22 -15.54 -4.94
CA ILE A 170 -0.36 -16.52 -4.01
C ILE A 170 -1.67 -17.10 -4.54
N THR A 171 -2.58 -16.25 -5.06
CA THR A 171 -3.87 -16.73 -5.57
C THR A 171 -3.71 -17.59 -6.82
N MET A 172 -2.79 -17.25 -7.73
CA MET A 172 -2.46 -18.12 -8.88
C MET A 172 -1.94 -19.48 -8.44
N GLU A 173 -1.06 -19.53 -7.42
CA GLU A 173 -0.57 -20.80 -6.87
C GLU A 173 -1.69 -21.61 -6.17
N GLN A 174 -2.62 -20.94 -5.49
CA GLN A 174 -3.81 -21.62 -4.94
C GLN A 174 -4.69 -22.21 -6.05
N ILE A 175 -4.92 -21.45 -7.14
CA ILE A 175 -5.68 -21.92 -8.30
C ILE A 175 -4.95 -23.13 -8.93
N ALA A 176 -3.64 -23.04 -9.10
CA ALA A 176 -2.83 -24.13 -9.66
C ALA A 176 -2.98 -25.41 -8.84
N GLN A 177 -2.85 -25.32 -7.53
CA GLN A 177 -3.03 -26.46 -6.62
C GLN A 177 -4.47 -27.04 -6.67
N MET A 178 -5.48 -26.18 -6.66
CA MET A 178 -6.89 -26.61 -6.67
C MET A 178 -7.32 -27.25 -7.99
N ARG A 179 -6.72 -26.85 -9.11
CA ARG A 179 -7.09 -27.30 -10.46
C ARG A 179 -6.12 -28.31 -11.07
N GLY A 180 -4.99 -28.58 -10.42
CA GLY A 180 -3.98 -29.49 -10.89
C GLY A 180 -3.35 -28.98 -12.20
N VAL A 181 -3.01 -27.69 -12.27
CA VAL A 181 -2.31 -27.08 -13.40
C VAL A 181 -0.90 -26.68 -12.98
N GLU A 182 0.01 -26.70 -13.94
CA GLU A 182 1.40 -26.24 -13.78
C GLU A 182 1.65 -25.12 -14.78
N TRP A 183 2.05 -23.97 -14.28
CA TRP A 183 2.45 -22.80 -15.06
C TRP A 183 3.71 -22.16 -14.53
N VAL A 184 4.30 -21.23 -15.27
CA VAL A 184 5.54 -20.55 -14.90
C VAL A 184 5.24 -19.13 -14.46
N HIS A 185 5.60 -18.81 -13.22
CA HIS A 185 5.47 -17.44 -12.69
C HIS A 185 6.64 -16.56 -13.15
N VAL A 186 6.32 -15.38 -13.68
CA VAL A 186 7.27 -14.33 -14.07
C VAL A 186 7.02 -13.07 -13.21
N PRO A 187 7.88 -12.77 -12.24
CA PRO A 187 7.70 -11.60 -11.39
C PRO A 187 8.19 -10.30 -12.05
N PHE A 188 7.39 -9.23 -11.95
CA PHE A 188 7.72 -7.87 -12.37
C PHE A 188 7.77 -6.92 -11.16
N ARG A 189 8.19 -5.66 -11.38
CA ARG A 189 8.26 -4.64 -10.30
C ARG A 189 6.94 -3.91 -10.05
N GLY A 190 5.94 -4.11 -10.89
CA GLY A 190 4.62 -3.48 -10.77
C GLY A 190 3.77 -3.66 -12.02
N VAL A 191 2.54 -3.11 -11.96
CA VAL A 191 1.50 -3.23 -13.00
C VAL A 191 2.00 -2.78 -14.37
N ALA A 192 2.70 -1.65 -14.46
CA ALA A 192 3.11 -1.07 -15.74
C ALA A 192 4.04 -2.00 -16.54
N GLU A 193 5.08 -2.54 -15.90
CA GLU A 193 6.01 -3.48 -16.55
C GLU A 193 5.30 -4.79 -16.92
N ASN A 194 4.44 -5.29 -16.03
CA ASN A 194 3.67 -6.52 -16.25
C ASN A 194 2.74 -6.38 -17.47
N MET A 195 2.01 -5.26 -17.58
CA MET A 195 1.16 -4.96 -18.73
C MET A 195 1.95 -4.81 -20.04
N GLN A 196 3.12 -4.18 -20.00
CA GLN A 196 3.99 -4.06 -21.17
C GLN A 196 4.46 -5.43 -21.66
N ALA A 197 4.87 -6.33 -20.74
CA ALA A 197 5.28 -7.68 -21.06
C ALA A 197 4.15 -8.49 -21.70
N LEU A 198 2.91 -8.38 -21.21
CA LEU A 198 1.74 -9.02 -21.80
C LEU A 198 1.45 -8.48 -23.20
N LEU A 199 1.40 -7.16 -23.37
CA LEU A 199 1.13 -6.52 -24.65
C LEU A 199 2.21 -6.80 -25.70
N GLY A 200 3.47 -6.95 -25.24
CA GLY A 200 4.63 -7.32 -26.06
C GLY A 200 4.73 -8.83 -26.38
N GLY A 201 3.84 -9.66 -25.81
CA GLY A 201 3.84 -11.11 -26.03
C GLY A 201 5.00 -11.84 -25.35
N GLN A 202 5.63 -11.22 -24.34
CA GLN A 202 6.69 -11.85 -23.54
C GLN A 202 6.12 -12.83 -22.50
N ILE A 203 4.85 -12.65 -22.13
CA ILE A 203 4.07 -13.55 -21.29
C ILE A 203 2.70 -13.77 -21.93
N GLU A 204 2.09 -14.93 -21.63
CA GLU A 204 0.78 -15.31 -22.19
C GLU A 204 -0.39 -14.70 -21.41
N ALA A 205 -0.24 -14.56 -20.10
CA ALA A 205 -1.26 -14.02 -19.21
C ALA A 205 -0.65 -13.13 -18.14
N THR A 206 -1.45 -12.30 -17.51
CA THR A 206 -1.08 -11.64 -16.27
C THR A 206 -2.20 -11.71 -15.25
N ALA A 207 -1.82 -11.96 -14.01
CA ALA A 207 -2.66 -11.70 -12.85
C ALA A 207 -2.27 -10.34 -12.30
N ASP A 208 -3.20 -9.39 -12.30
CA ASP A 208 -2.89 -8.01 -11.89
C ASP A 208 -4.12 -7.28 -11.33
N SER A 209 -3.85 -6.12 -10.73
CA SER A 209 -4.88 -5.17 -10.33
C SER A 209 -5.49 -4.47 -11.54
N SER A 210 -6.63 -3.82 -11.36
CA SER A 210 -7.50 -3.27 -12.41
C SER A 210 -6.90 -2.17 -13.31
N GLY A 211 -5.57 -1.96 -13.28
CA GLY A 211 -4.86 -1.15 -14.28
C GLY A 211 -5.03 -1.64 -15.74
N TRP A 212 -5.45 -2.88 -15.93
CA TRP A 212 -5.82 -3.47 -17.22
C TRP A 212 -7.18 -2.98 -17.77
N ALA A 213 -8.01 -2.33 -16.94
CA ALA A 213 -9.41 -2.06 -17.26
C ALA A 213 -9.62 -1.28 -18.56
N GLU A 214 -8.85 -0.21 -18.77
CA GLU A 214 -8.94 0.60 -20.00
C GLU A 214 -8.48 -0.18 -21.25
N LEU A 215 -7.49 -1.04 -21.11
CA LEU A 215 -7.02 -1.88 -22.20
C LEU A 215 -8.03 -2.97 -22.58
N VAL A 216 -8.78 -3.50 -21.62
CA VAL A 216 -9.88 -4.42 -21.84
C VAL A 216 -11.03 -3.71 -22.55
N GLN A 217 -11.44 -2.53 -22.10
CA GLN A 217 -12.48 -1.73 -22.75
C GLN A 217 -12.10 -1.30 -24.18
N ALA A 218 -10.80 -1.03 -24.41
CA ALA A 218 -10.28 -0.74 -25.75
C ALA A 218 -10.13 -1.99 -26.64
N GLY A 219 -10.50 -3.18 -26.17
CA GLY A 219 -10.40 -4.43 -26.93
C GLY A 219 -8.97 -4.91 -27.20
N ARG A 220 -7.99 -4.41 -26.46
CA ARG A 220 -6.58 -4.83 -26.58
C ARG A 220 -6.25 -6.04 -25.70
N LEU A 221 -6.93 -6.15 -24.56
CA LEU A 221 -6.85 -7.26 -23.62
C LEU A 221 -8.23 -7.91 -23.46
N ARG A 222 -8.25 -9.12 -22.93
CA ARG A 222 -9.44 -9.84 -22.49
C ARG A 222 -9.29 -10.20 -21.02
N LEU A 223 -10.28 -9.79 -20.21
CA LEU A 223 -10.41 -10.18 -18.82
C LEU A 223 -11.13 -11.53 -18.76
N LEU A 224 -10.49 -12.56 -18.22
CA LEU A 224 -11.02 -13.92 -18.16
C LEU A 224 -11.81 -14.18 -16.89
N VAL A 225 -11.40 -13.58 -15.77
CA VAL A 225 -11.98 -13.82 -14.43
C VAL A 225 -11.61 -12.68 -13.51
N VAL A 226 -12.49 -12.32 -12.57
CA VAL A 226 -12.20 -11.44 -11.43
C VAL A 226 -12.17 -12.23 -10.13
N TRP A 227 -11.45 -11.71 -9.11
CA TRP A 227 -11.23 -12.43 -7.85
C TRP A 227 -12.03 -11.87 -6.68
N SER A 228 -12.88 -10.89 -6.94
CA SER A 228 -13.83 -10.33 -5.99
C SER A 228 -14.95 -11.31 -5.66
N ALA A 229 -15.66 -11.06 -4.55
CA ALA A 229 -16.83 -11.87 -4.16
C ALA A 229 -17.98 -11.74 -5.16
N GLU A 230 -18.09 -10.56 -5.79
CA GLU A 230 -19.10 -10.21 -6.80
C GLU A 230 -18.39 -9.78 -8.08
N ARG A 231 -19.11 -9.80 -9.20
CA ARG A 231 -18.59 -9.32 -10.49
C ARG A 231 -18.25 -7.84 -10.41
N ALA A 232 -17.24 -7.44 -11.16
CA ALA A 232 -16.83 -6.03 -11.26
C ALA A 232 -17.93 -5.21 -11.98
N LYS A 233 -18.26 -4.04 -11.45
CA LYS A 233 -19.33 -3.18 -11.99
C LYS A 233 -19.09 -2.80 -13.47
N ARG A 234 -17.83 -2.53 -13.81
CA ARG A 234 -17.43 -2.18 -15.19
C ARG A 234 -17.38 -3.37 -16.14
N PHE A 235 -17.36 -4.61 -15.61
CA PHE A 235 -17.23 -5.86 -16.36
C PHE A 235 -18.25 -6.90 -15.89
N PRO A 236 -19.57 -6.61 -16.00
CA PRO A 236 -20.63 -7.46 -15.46
C PRO A 236 -20.72 -8.84 -16.14
N ASP A 237 -20.18 -8.98 -17.35
CA ASP A 237 -20.18 -10.24 -18.08
C ASP A 237 -19.01 -11.17 -17.71
N VAL A 238 -18.02 -10.65 -16.96
CA VAL A 238 -16.85 -11.44 -16.56
C VAL A 238 -17.15 -12.16 -15.24
N PRO A 239 -16.97 -13.49 -15.18
CA PRO A 239 -17.27 -14.27 -13.99
C PRO A 239 -16.26 -14.01 -12.88
N THR A 240 -16.68 -14.29 -11.65
CA THR A 240 -15.79 -14.42 -10.49
C THR A 240 -15.13 -15.81 -10.48
N LEU A 241 -14.08 -15.97 -9.62
CA LEU A 241 -13.50 -17.31 -9.38
C LEU A 241 -14.55 -18.28 -8.87
N ARG A 242 -15.45 -17.85 -7.95
CA ARG A 242 -16.53 -18.68 -7.42
C ARG A 242 -17.49 -19.15 -8.49
N GLU A 243 -17.91 -18.28 -9.38
CA GLU A 243 -18.76 -18.64 -10.52
C GLU A 243 -18.03 -19.57 -11.52
N SER A 244 -16.69 -19.53 -11.53
CA SER A 244 -15.84 -20.45 -12.31
C SER A 244 -15.52 -21.75 -11.57
N GLY A 245 -16.21 -22.04 -10.43
CA GLY A 245 -16.07 -23.26 -9.65
C GLY A 245 -14.80 -23.30 -8.77
N ILE A 246 -14.21 -22.15 -8.46
CA ILE A 246 -13.05 -22.04 -7.57
C ILE A 246 -13.46 -21.20 -6.36
N ASP A 247 -13.63 -21.83 -5.20
CA ASP A 247 -14.06 -21.14 -3.98
C ASP A 247 -12.91 -20.32 -3.37
N LEU A 248 -12.52 -19.28 -4.09
CA LEU A 248 -11.54 -18.28 -3.65
C LEU A 248 -12.10 -16.87 -3.87
N VAL A 249 -11.82 -16.01 -2.92
CA VAL A 249 -11.94 -14.56 -3.03
C VAL A 249 -10.60 -13.99 -2.62
N SER A 250 -10.03 -13.13 -3.44
CA SER A 250 -8.76 -12.49 -3.16
C SER A 250 -8.90 -10.97 -3.34
N ALA A 251 -8.87 -10.27 -2.23
CA ALA A 251 -8.62 -8.84 -2.18
C ALA A 251 -7.25 -8.63 -1.50
N SER A 252 -6.58 -7.57 -1.81
CA SER A 252 -5.34 -7.21 -1.14
C SER A 252 -5.57 -5.92 -0.37
N PRO A 253 -6.03 -6.03 0.88
CA PRO A 253 -6.23 -4.86 1.73
C PRO A 253 -4.89 -4.17 1.98
N TYR A 254 -4.93 -2.85 2.08
CA TYR A 254 -3.77 -2.03 2.39
C TYR A 254 -4.15 -0.76 3.14
N GLY A 255 -3.21 -0.28 3.91
CA GLY A 255 -3.34 0.98 4.63
C GLY A 255 -2.00 1.70 4.72
N LEU A 256 -1.96 2.72 5.56
CA LEU A 256 -0.77 3.51 5.83
C LEU A 256 -0.25 3.22 7.23
N GLY A 257 1.05 3.08 7.33
CA GLY A 257 1.76 2.97 8.60
C GLY A 257 3.03 3.82 8.60
N GLY A 258 3.57 4.01 9.77
CA GLY A 258 4.85 4.67 9.99
C GLY A 258 5.78 3.82 10.86
N PRO A 259 6.97 4.35 11.21
CA PRO A 259 7.90 3.67 12.11
C PRO A 259 7.28 3.37 13.47
N LYS A 260 7.82 2.36 14.16
CA LYS A 260 7.43 2.00 15.52
C LYS A 260 7.51 3.21 16.47
N GLY A 261 6.48 3.36 17.32
CA GLY A 261 6.52 4.31 18.43
C GLY A 261 6.23 5.76 18.04
N MET A 262 5.47 5.99 16.98
CA MET A 262 4.99 7.35 16.65
C MET A 262 4.18 7.94 17.80
N ASN A 263 4.29 9.26 17.96
CA ASN A 263 3.49 10.01 18.93
C ASN A 263 1.99 9.81 18.63
N PRO A 264 1.17 9.37 19.61
CA PRO A 264 -0.27 9.15 19.41
C PRO A 264 -1.01 10.36 18.87
N GLU A 265 -0.62 11.58 19.25
CA GLU A 265 -1.25 12.81 18.72
C GLU A 265 -0.93 13.02 17.24
N HIS A 266 0.30 12.72 16.79
CA HIS A 266 0.65 12.74 15.37
C HIS A 266 -0.13 11.69 14.59
N VAL A 267 -0.28 10.49 15.15
CA VAL A 267 -1.10 9.42 14.55
C VAL A 267 -2.55 9.89 14.39
N ARG A 268 -3.12 10.55 15.41
CA ARG A 268 -4.49 11.08 15.35
C ARG A 268 -4.64 12.14 14.25
N VAL A 269 -3.71 13.10 14.19
CA VAL A 269 -3.75 14.17 13.16
C VAL A 269 -3.66 13.57 11.75
N LEU A 270 -2.75 12.62 11.55
CA LEU A 270 -2.60 11.92 10.26
C LEU A 270 -3.85 11.11 9.93
N HIS A 271 -4.34 10.29 10.88
CA HIS A 271 -5.56 9.51 10.69
C HIS A 271 -6.73 10.39 10.26
N ASP A 272 -6.99 11.48 10.98
CA ASP A 272 -8.15 12.35 10.72
C ASP A 272 -8.05 12.99 9.32
N ALA A 273 -6.87 13.47 8.93
CA ALA A 273 -6.64 14.04 7.61
C ALA A 273 -6.78 13.01 6.48
N PHE A 274 -6.18 11.82 6.64
CA PHE A 274 -6.30 10.77 5.64
C PHE A 274 -7.70 10.14 5.60
N ARG A 275 -8.42 10.08 6.72
CA ARG A 275 -9.83 9.64 6.72
C ARG A 275 -10.70 10.55 5.84
N GLU A 276 -10.57 11.86 5.98
CA GLU A 276 -11.29 12.79 5.11
C GLU A 276 -10.83 12.66 3.65
N ALA A 277 -9.52 12.45 3.42
CA ALA A 277 -8.97 12.28 2.08
C ALA A 277 -9.44 11.00 1.39
N ILE A 278 -9.64 9.89 2.12
CA ILE A 278 -10.18 8.63 1.55
C ILE A 278 -11.55 8.86 0.91
N PHE A 279 -12.40 9.69 1.53
CA PHE A 279 -13.75 9.99 1.04
C PHE A 279 -13.83 11.29 0.23
N ASP A 280 -12.71 11.94 -0.06
CA ASP A 280 -12.68 13.12 -0.94
C ASP A 280 -13.14 12.71 -2.35
N PRO A 281 -14.05 13.49 -2.99
CA PRO A 281 -14.58 13.14 -4.32
C PRO A 281 -13.50 12.88 -5.38
N SER A 282 -12.38 13.62 -5.32
CA SER A 282 -11.27 13.43 -6.27
C SER A 282 -10.57 12.08 -6.09
N HIS A 283 -10.44 11.61 -4.85
CA HIS A 283 -9.87 10.29 -4.56
C HIS A 283 -10.86 9.16 -4.86
N VAL A 284 -12.15 9.33 -4.50
CA VAL A 284 -13.20 8.35 -4.79
C VAL A 284 -13.33 8.13 -6.30
N ALA A 285 -13.29 9.19 -7.10
CA ALA A 285 -13.32 9.07 -8.57
C ALA A 285 -12.15 8.22 -9.13
N ILE A 286 -10.98 8.29 -8.51
CA ILE A 286 -9.84 7.43 -8.88
C ILE A 286 -10.08 5.98 -8.42
N LEU A 287 -10.65 5.76 -7.23
CA LEU A 287 -11.01 4.41 -6.79
C LEU A 287 -12.04 3.78 -7.75
N ASP A 288 -13.10 4.52 -8.10
CA ASP A 288 -14.13 4.06 -9.04
C ASP A 288 -13.57 3.72 -10.42
N ARG A 289 -12.58 4.50 -10.91
CA ARG A 289 -11.87 4.20 -12.16
C ARG A 289 -11.21 2.83 -12.16
N PHE A 290 -10.83 2.33 -10.99
CA PHE A 290 -10.17 1.05 -10.80
C PHE A 290 -11.06 -0.02 -10.17
N ASP A 291 -12.39 0.19 -10.13
CA ASP A 291 -13.35 -0.68 -9.44
C ASP A 291 -12.93 -1.01 -8.00
N MET A 292 -12.36 -0.02 -7.31
CA MET A 292 -11.97 -0.08 -5.92
C MET A 292 -12.95 0.72 -5.06
N ALA A 293 -12.98 0.45 -3.76
CA ALA A 293 -13.84 1.17 -2.83
C ALA A 293 -13.06 1.64 -1.59
N PRO A 294 -13.46 2.74 -0.96
CA PRO A 294 -12.96 3.09 0.36
C PRO A 294 -13.20 1.95 1.37
N TRP A 295 -12.15 1.61 2.12
CA TRP A 295 -12.25 0.63 3.20
C TRP A 295 -11.51 1.15 4.43
N HIS A 296 -12.18 2.04 5.14
CA HIS A 296 -11.61 2.70 6.30
C HIS A 296 -11.60 1.81 7.55
N MET A 297 -10.45 1.78 8.25
CA MET A 297 -10.32 1.34 9.64
C MET A 297 -9.47 2.35 10.40
N PRO A 298 -9.87 2.77 11.62
CA PRO A 298 -9.04 3.61 12.48
C PRO A 298 -7.84 2.83 13.04
N PRO A 299 -6.85 3.49 13.66
CA PRO A 299 -5.57 2.89 14.06
C PRO A 299 -5.71 1.61 14.91
N ALA A 300 -6.64 1.61 15.87
CA ALA A 300 -6.83 0.45 16.76
C ALA A 300 -7.39 -0.77 15.98
N GLU A 301 -8.40 -0.55 15.13
CA GLU A 301 -8.98 -1.61 14.29
C GLU A 301 -7.97 -2.11 13.26
N TYR A 302 -7.22 -1.19 12.63
CA TYR A 302 -6.18 -1.59 11.66
C TYR A 302 -5.06 -2.38 12.33
N THR A 303 -4.68 -2.04 13.56
CA THR A 303 -3.72 -2.82 14.34
C THR A 303 -4.25 -4.23 14.66
N ALA A 304 -5.52 -4.36 15.03
CA ALA A 304 -6.15 -5.65 15.27
C ALA A 304 -6.25 -6.49 13.97
N PHE A 305 -6.63 -5.83 12.87
CA PHE A 305 -6.65 -6.42 11.54
C PHE A 305 -5.27 -6.94 11.12
N ALA A 306 -4.20 -6.17 11.34
CA ALA A 306 -2.83 -6.56 11.04
C ALA A 306 -2.42 -7.85 11.77
N ARG A 307 -2.76 -7.97 13.05
CA ARG A 307 -2.52 -9.19 13.85
C ARG A 307 -3.24 -10.41 13.29
N LYS A 308 -4.52 -10.24 12.95
CA LYS A 308 -5.34 -11.30 12.34
C LYS A 308 -4.74 -11.72 10.99
N GLN A 309 -4.43 -10.75 10.12
CA GLN A 309 -3.84 -11.03 8.81
C GLN A 309 -2.50 -11.73 8.91
N TYR A 310 -1.63 -11.34 9.83
CA TYR A 310 -0.34 -12.01 10.02
C TYR A 310 -0.49 -13.49 10.36
N ALA A 311 -1.46 -13.85 11.22
CA ALA A 311 -1.73 -15.24 11.57
C ALA A 311 -2.30 -16.03 10.38
N GLU A 312 -3.34 -15.50 9.72
CA GLU A 312 -4.02 -16.15 8.58
C GLU A 312 -3.10 -16.37 7.39
N GLU A 313 -2.30 -15.33 7.05
CA GLU A 313 -1.33 -15.39 5.96
C GLU A 313 -0.21 -16.40 6.26
N GLY A 314 0.21 -16.51 7.52
CA GLY A 314 1.20 -17.50 7.92
C GLY A 314 0.70 -18.95 7.78
N GLU A 315 -0.55 -19.21 8.11
CA GLU A 315 -1.17 -20.53 7.90
C GLU A 315 -1.25 -20.87 6.41
N MET A 316 -1.66 -19.91 5.60
CA MET A 316 -1.76 -20.06 4.15
C MET A 316 -0.38 -20.34 3.53
N ILE A 317 0.66 -19.56 3.87
CA ILE A 317 2.03 -19.73 3.35
C ILE A 317 2.58 -21.13 3.71
N ARG A 318 2.37 -21.59 4.95
CA ARG A 318 2.78 -22.94 5.36
C ARG A 318 2.08 -24.03 4.56
N ARG A 319 0.75 -23.90 4.33
CA ARG A 319 -0.04 -24.85 3.55
C ARG A 319 0.43 -24.93 2.09
N LEU A 320 0.80 -23.78 1.49
CA LEU A 320 1.28 -23.73 0.11
C LEU A 320 2.78 -24.13 -0.02
N GLY A 321 3.50 -24.24 1.08
CA GLY A 321 4.93 -24.55 1.07
C GLY A 321 5.81 -23.49 0.44
N LEU A 322 5.35 -22.25 0.33
CA LEU A 322 6.05 -21.16 -0.33
C LEU A 322 7.21 -20.63 0.53
N ARG A 323 8.36 -20.43 -0.11
CA ARG A 323 9.59 -19.88 0.49
C ARG A 323 10.23 -18.89 -0.48
N LEU A 324 10.96 -17.90 0.10
CA LEU A 324 11.79 -16.93 -0.61
C LEU A 324 13.25 -17.35 -0.60
#